data_530f8c495d4553ab2d0d37ef9b9648a5
#
_entry.id   530f8c495d4553ab2d0d37ef9b9648a5
#
_cell.length_a   1.000
_cell.length_b   1.000
_cell.length_c   1.000
_cell.angle_alpha   90.00
_cell.angle_beta   90.00
_cell.angle_gamma   90.00
#
_symmetry.space_group_name_H-M   'P 1'
#
loop_
_entity.id
_entity.type
_entity.pdbx_description
1 polymer ?
#
loop_
_entity_poly.entity_id
_entity_poly.type
_entity_poly.pdbx_seq_one_letter_code
_entity_poly.pdbx_strand_id
1 'polypeptide(L)'
;MNQKILVTGAAGFIGAAVVQRLFANNATVKVVGLDNINDYYDPQLKIDRLKECGIDLAEDRDQMPWYKYISSSRWEGYRFIRMNLEDTNAMAMLFANEDFDIVINLAAQAGVRYSIENPHAYIGSNIDGFINVLEGCRQNRVGHLVYA
;
A
#
# COMPACT_ATOMS: atom_id res chain seq x y z
N MET A 1 -7.79 6.66 21.17
CA MET A 1 -8.40 6.82 19.82
C MET A 1 -7.80 5.77 18.90
N ASN A 2 -8.63 5.06 18.15
CA ASN A 2 -8.16 4.08 17.19
C ASN A 2 -7.64 4.80 15.95
N GLN A 3 -6.33 4.89 15.79
CA GLN A 3 -5.69 5.50 14.63
C GLN A 3 -5.94 4.67 13.38
N LYS A 4 -6.19 5.33 12.25
CA LYS A 4 -6.33 4.73 10.95
C LYS A 4 -5.12 5.09 10.07
N ILE A 5 -4.43 4.05 9.61
CA ILE A 5 -3.13 4.18 8.96
C ILE A 5 -3.21 3.62 7.54
N LEU A 6 -2.74 4.40 6.56
CA LEU A 6 -2.45 3.89 5.21
C LEU A 6 -0.98 3.45 5.17
N VAL A 7 -0.72 2.24 4.71
CA VAL A 7 0.63 1.76 4.37
C VAL A 7 0.67 1.45 2.88
N THR A 8 1.41 2.23 2.10
CA THR A 8 1.65 1.92 0.69
C THR A 8 2.89 1.03 0.55
N GLY A 9 2.93 0.20 -0.48
CA GLY A 9 3.96 -0.82 -0.60
C GLY A 9 3.80 -1.95 0.42
N ALA A 10 2.57 -2.19 0.88
CA ALA A 10 2.26 -3.12 1.98
C ALA A 10 2.58 -4.58 1.70
N ALA A 11 2.72 -4.98 0.43
CA ALA A 11 3.17 -6.32 0.03
C ALA A 11 4.69 -6.42 -0.15
N GLY A 12 5.40 -5.29 -0.08
CA GLY A 12 6.86 -5.23 -0.15
C GLY A 12 7.53 -5.74 1.12
N PHE A 13 8.86 -5.90 1.07
CA PHE A 13 9.65 -6.42 2.19
C PHE A 13 9.50 -5.58 3.46
N ILE A 14 9.67 -4.25 3.33
CA ILE A 14 9.55 -3.34 4.48
C ILE A 14 8.08 -3.14 4.85
N GLY A 15 7.20 -2.93 3.87
CA GLY A 15 5.79 -2.64 4.10
C GLY A 15 5.07 -3.74 4.88
N ALA A 16 5.27 -5.00 4.51
CA ALA A 16 4.68 -6.14 5.23
C ALA A 16 5.19 -6.23 6.68
N ALA A 17 6.49 -5.99 6.91
CA ALA A 17 7.05 -5.96 8.25
C ALA A 17 6.48 -4.81 9.11
N VAL A 18 6.26 -3.64 8.50
CA VAL A 18 5.62 -2.48 9.16
C VAL A 18 4.19 -2.83 9.56
N VAL A 19 3.39 -3.42 8.68
CA VAL A 19 2.02 -3.86 8.99
C VAL A 19 2.02 -4.82 10.17
N GLN A 20 2.85 -5.86 10.15
CA GLN A 20 2.97 -6.82 11.25
C GLN A 20 3.36 -6.12 12.57
N ARG A 21 4.30 -5.17 12.53
CA ARG A 21 4.75 -4.44 13.71
C ARG A 21 3.68 -3.52 14.29
N LEU A 22 2.88 -2.88 13.44
CA LEU A 22 1.76 -2.05 13.89
C LEU A 22 0.76 -2.87 14.72
N PHE A 23 0.37 -4.05 14.25
CA PHE A 23 -0.55 -4.94 14.98
C PHE A 23 0.09 -5.58 16.20
N ALA A 24 1.38 -5.86 16.19
CA ALA A 24 2.10 -6.34 17.38
C ALA A 24 2.14 -5.30 18.51
N ASN A 25 2.18 -4.02 18.16
CA ASN A 25 2.23 -2.93 19.14
C ASN A 25 0.82 -2.49 19.61
N ASN A 26 -0.16 -2.57 18.72
CA ASN A 26 -1.55 -2.14 19.02
C ASN A 26 -2.54 -2.99 18.23
N ALA A 27 -3.17 -3.95 18.89
CA ALA A 27 -4.14 -4.85 18.27
C ALA A 27 -5.43 -4.16 17.78
N THR A 28 -5.71 -2.93 18.22
CA THR A 28 -6.92 -2.17 17.84
C THR A 28 -6.67 -1.15 16.75
N VAL A 29 -5.45 -1.03 16.22
CA VAL A 29 -5.14 -0.14 15.10
C VAL A 29 -5.91 -0.56 13.86
N LYS A 30 -6.30 0.42 13.03
CA LYS A 30 -6.90 0.16 11.72
C LYS A 30 -5.87 0.46 10.65
N VAL A 31 -5.62 -0.50 9.78
CA VAL A 31 -4.62 -0.37 8.71
C VAL A 31 -5.26 -0.69 7.36
N VAL A 32 -5.03 0.16 6.39
CA VAL A 32 -5.25 -0.13 4.97
C VAL A 32 -3.89 -0.32 4.32
N GLY A 33 -3.62 -1.51 3.83
CA GLY A 33 -2.46 -1.81 3.02
C GLY A 33 -2.76 -1.60 1.54
N LEU A 34 -1.87 -0.96 0.81
CA LEU A 34 -1.96 -0.73 -0.63
C LEU A 34 -0.69 -1.21 -1.33
N ASP A 35 -0.85 -1.97 -2.41
CA ASP A 35 0.23 -2.39 -3.32
C ASP A 35 -0.36 -2.72 -4.69
N ASN A 36 0.38 -2.55 -5.76
CA ASN A 36 -0.06 -2.97 -7.09
C ASN A 36 0.35 -4.40 -7.45
N ILE A 37 1.23 -4.99 -6.64
CA ILE A 37 1.77 -6.34 -6.83
C ILE A 37 2.40 -6.48 -8.23
N ASN A 38 3.23 -5.49 -8.60
CA ASN A 38 3.95 -5.52 -9.86
C ASN A 38 4.95 -6.69 -9.90
N ASP A 39 5.43 -6.99 -11.09
CA ASP A 39 6.35 -8.10 -11.39
C ASP A 39 7.82 -7.65 -11.54
N TYR A 40 8.19 -6.55 -10.93
CA TYR A 40 9.59 -6.10 -10.89
C TYR A 40 10.52 -7.18 -10.30
N TYR A 41 10.03 -7.92 -9.33
CA TYR A 41 10.58 -9.20 -8.85
C TYR A 41 9.42 -10.19 -8.71
N ASP A 42 9.72 -11.44 -8.37
CA ASP A 42 8.72 -12.52 -8.29
C ASP A 42 7.50 -12.10 -7.44
N PRO A 43 6.32 -11.95 -8.06
CA PRO A 43 5.09 -11.56 -7.36
C PRO A 43 4.68 -12.53 -6.25
N GLN A 44 5.11 -13.80 -6.32
CA GLN A 44 4.80 -14.79 -5.30
C GLN A 44 5.31 -14.37 -3.93
N LEU A 45 6.48 -13.71 -3.86
CA LEU A 45 7.02 -13.18 -2.60
C LEU A 45 6.08 -12.13 -1.97
N LYS A 46 5.40 -11.33 -2.78
CA LYS A 46 4.41 -10.35 -2.31
C LYS A 46 3.15 -11.04 -1.82
N ILE A 47 2.67 -12.02 -2.57
CA ILE A 47 1.49 -12.83 -2.23
C ILE A 47 1.72 -13.56 -0.90
N ASP A 48 2.88 -14.18 -0.72
CA ASP A 48 3.21 -14.93 0.51
C ASP A 48 3.23 -14.01 1.73
N ARG A 49 3.81 -12.80 1.62
CA ARG A 49 3.79 -11.80 2.70
C ARG A 49 2.37 -11.34 3.05
N LEU A 50 1.52 -11.15 2.06
CA LEU A 50 0.11 -10.81 2.29
C LEU A 50 -0.64 -11.96 2.97
N LYS A 51 -0.39 -13.21 2.60
CA LYS A 51 -0.94 -14.40 3.27
C LYS A 51 -0.49 -14.49 4.73
N GLU A 52 0.78 -14.18 5.04
CA GLU A 52 1.27 -14.09 6.42
C GLU A 52 0.52 -13.02 7.24
N CYS A 53 0.05 -11.96 6.57
CA CYS A 53 -0.79 -10.92 7.18
C CYS A 53 -2.29 -11.28 7.19
N GLY A 54 -2.66 -12.51 6.83
CA GLY A 54 -4.04 -12.98 6.81
C GLY A 54 -4.87 -12.48 5.64
N ILE A 55 -4.24 -12.00 4.58
CA ILE A 55 -4.93 -11.63 3.33
C ILE A 55 -4.98 -12.87 2.45
N ASP A 56 -6.16 -13.49 2.41
CA ASP A 56 -6.38 -14.67 1.59
C ASP A 56 -6.55 -14.25 0.12
N LEU A 57 -5.54 -14.56 -0.66
CA LEU A 57 -5.48 -14.23 -2.07
C LEU A 57 -5.49 -15.51 -2.90
N ALA A 58 -6.04 -15.41 -4.12
CA ALA A 58 -5.78 -16.41 -5.14
C ALA A 58 -4.27 -16.57 -5.35
N GLU A 59 -3.80 -17.78 -5.62
CA GLU A 59 -2.38 -18.04 -5.88
C GLU A 59 -1.87 -17.31 -7.12
N ASP A 60 -2.77 -16.99 -8.03
CA ASP A 60 -2.49 -16.25 -9.24
C ASP A 60 -2.77 -14.75 -9.04
N ARG A 61 -1.72 -13.93 -9.17
CA ARG A 61 -1.81 -12.47 -9.15
C ARG A 61 -2.89 -11.91 -10.07
N ASP A 62 -3.05 -12.49 -11.25
CA ASP A 62 -3.95 -11.96 -12.26
C ASP A 62 -5.44 -12.19 -11.91
N GLN A 63 -5.72 -13.10 -10.99
CA GLN A 63 -7.06 -13.32 -10.43
C GLN A 63 -7.38 -12.38 -9.25
N MET A 64 -6.39 -11.61 -8.76
CA MET A 64 -6.62 -10.69 -7.64
C MET A 64 -7.39 -9.46 -8.12
N PRO A 65 -8.49 -9.11 -7.43
CA PRO A 65 -9.32 -7.97 -7.84
C PRO A 65 -8.57 -6.66 -7.65
N TRP A 66 -8.67 -5.77 -8.64
CA TRP A 66 -8.28 -4.39 -8.52
C TRP A 66 -9.36 -3.57 -7.81
N TYR A 67 -8.94 -2.57 -7.03
CA TYR A 67 -9.83 -1.57 -6.39
C TYR A 67 -10.88 -2.17 -5.43
N LYS A 68 -10.64 -3.37 -4.92
CA LYS A 68 -11.50 -4.01 -3.93
C LYS A 68 -10.73 -4.32 -2.66
N TYR A 69 -11.37 -4.07 -1.53
CA TYR A 69 -10.80 -4.44 -0.24
C TYR A 69 -10.89 -5.94 0.00
N ILE A 70 -9.80 -6.47 0.55
CA ILE A 70 -9.73 -7.84 1.07
C ILE A 70 -9.42 -7.70 2.56
N SER A 71 -10.31 -8.20 3.41
CA SER A 71 -10.14 -8.16 4.86
C SER A 71 -9.23 -9.29 5.33
N SER A 72 -8.39 -8.99 6.32
CA SER A 72 -7.53 -9.99 6.93
C SER A 72 -8.31 -10.96 7.80
N SER A 73 -8.01 -12.24 7.68
CA SER A 73 -8.46 -13.30 8.58
C SER A 73 -7.69 -13.30 9.92
N ARG A 74 -6.54 -12.63 9.98
CA ARG A 74 -5.65 -12.57 11.14
C ARG A 74 -5.91 -11.37 12.05
N TRP A 75 -6.19 -10.19 11.46
CA TRP A 75 -6.41 -8.94 12.18
C TRP A 75 -7.66 -8.23 11.68
N GLU A 76 -8.65 -8.10 12.53
CA GLU A 76 -9.94 -7.46 12.21
C GLU A 76 -9.78 -6.03 11.68
N GLY A 77 -8.75 -5.31 12.15
CA GLY A 77 -8.44 -3.95 11.71
C GLY A 77 -7.67 -3.84 10.41
N TYR A 78 -7.29 -4.94 9.75
CA TYR A 78 -6.47 -4.92 8.53
C TYR A 78 -7.30 -5.21 7.28
N ARG A 79 -7.18 -4.31 6.30
CA ARG A 79 -7.70 -4.51 4.93
C ARG A 79 -6.61 -4.21 3.92
N PHE A 80 -6.59 -4.94 2.85
CA PHE A 80 -5.67 -4.73 1.73
C PHE A 80 -6.44 -4.33 0.48
N ILE A 81 -5.85 -3.45 -0.34
CA ILE A 81 -6.37 -3.07 -1.65
C ILE A 81 -5.26 -3.10 -2.70
N ARG A 82 -5.53 -3.75 -3.83
CA ARG A 82 -4.64 -3.73 -4.99
C ARG A 82 -4.93 -2.48 -5.81
N MET A 83 -3.96 -1.56 -5.89
CA MET A 83 -4.14 -0.28 -6.57
C MET A 83 -2.78 0.31 -6.98
N ASN A 84 -2.76 1.09 -8.07
CA ASN A 84 -1.61 1.89 -8.46
C ASN A 84 -1.64 3.27 -7.79
N LEU A 85 -0.49 3.76 -7.32
CA LEU A 85 -0.37 5.12 -6.77
C LEU A 85 -0.59 6.22 -7.84
N GLU A 86 -0.23 5.95 -9.08
CA GLU A 86 -0.39 6.86 -10.20
C GLU A 86 -1.85 7.04 -10.66
N ASP A 87 -2.78 6.21 -10.20
CA ASP A 87 -4.21 6.40 -10.47
C ASP A 87 -4.77 7.53 -9.59
N THR A 88 -4.73 8.73 -10.13
CA THR A 88 -5.11 9.97 -9.41
C THR A 88 -6.54 9.93 -8.89
N ASN A 89 -7.47 9.41 -9.68
CA ASN A 89 -8.88 9.35 -9.28
C ASN A 89 -9.10 8.32 -8.17
N ALA A 90 -8.54 7.13 -8.30
CA ALA A 90 -8.65 6.09 -7.29
C ALA A 90 -7.99 6.51 -5.98
N MET A 91 -6.82 7.16 -6.02
CA MET A 91 -6.15 7.68 -4.84
C MET A 91 -6.96 8.79 -4.16
N ALA A 92 -7.52 9.73 -4.91
CA ALA A 92 -8.38 10.78 -4.35
C ALA A 92 -9.62 10.18 -3.65
N MET A 93 -10.26 9.19 -4.26
CA MET A 93 -11.40 8.47 -3.66
C MET A 93 -11.00 7.68 -2.41
N LEU A 94 -9.84 7.01 -2.42
CA LEU A 94 -9.33 6.28 -1.27
C LEU A 94 -9.16 7.21 -0.06
N PHE A 95 -8.50 8.34 -0.24
CA PHE A 95 -8.28 9.31 0.83
C PHE A 95 -9.58 9.92 1.33
N ALA A 96 -10.49 10.30 0.43
CA ALA A 96 -11.77 10.89 0.80
C ALA A 96 -12.70 9.95 1.59
N ASN A 97 -12.64 8.64 1.29
CA ASN A 97 -13.50 7.64 1.92
C ASN A 97 -12.95 7.08 3.23
N GLU A 98 -11.63 7.11 3.40
CA GLU A 98 -10.99 6.39 4.51
C GLU A 98 -10.65 7.26 5.72
N ASP A 99 -10.48 8.57 5.54
CA ASP A 99 -10.18 9.51 6.63
C ASP A 99 -8.96 9.07 7.47
N PHE A 100 -7.80 8.97 6.82
CA PHE A 100 -6.55 8.51 7.45
C PHE A 100 -5.98 9.53 8.44
N ASP A 101 -5.55 9.07 9.61
CA ASP A 101 -4.79 9.87 10.57
C ASP A 101 -3.30 9.91 10.20
N ILE A 102 -2.76 8.79 9.70
CA ILE A 102 -1.34 8.61 9.40
C ILE A 102 -1.20 7.93 8.04
N VAL A 103 -0.21 8.36 7.26
CA VAL A 103 0.20 7.70 6.01
C VAL A 103 1.66 7.31 6.10
N ILE A 104 1.98 6.06 5.79
CA ILE A 104 3.33 5.51 5.68
C ILE A 104 3.55 5.12 4.23
N ASN A 105 4.24 5.97 3.47
CA ASN A 105 4.48 5.76 2.05
C ASN A 105 5.81 5.05 1.81
N LEU A 106 5.74 3.75 1.52
CA LEU A 106 6.88 2.88 1.21
C LEU A 106 6.86 2.34 -0.22
N ALA A 107 5.77 2.58 -0.95
CA ALA A 107 5.68 2.19 -2.34
C ALA A 107 6.57 3.07 -3.21
N ALA A 108 7.46 2.44 -3.94
CA ALA A 108 8.32 3.08 -4.92
C ALA A 108 8.79 2.05 -5.95
N GLN A 109 9.09 2.49 -7.15
CA GLN A 109 9.89 1.71 -8.10
C GLN A 109 11.35 1.82 -7.68
N ALA A 110 11.94 0.69 -7.27
CA ALA A 110 13.34 0.60 -6.85
C ALA A 110 14.24 0.03 -7.95
N GLY A 111 15.57 0.12 -7.75
CA GLY A 111 16.58 -0.49 -8.60
C GLY A 111 17.20 0.45 -9.62
N VAL A 112 18.42 0.91 -9.37
CA VAL A 112 19.15 1.87 -10.23
C VAL A 112 19.29 1.37 -11.68
N ARG A 113 19.59 0.09 -11.87
CA ARG A 113 19.80 -0.47 -13.21
C ARG A 113 18.51 -0.46 -14.04
N TYR A 114 17.39 -0.83 -13.44
CA TYR A 114 16.08 -0.83 -14.11
C TYR A 114 15.62 0.57 -14.51
N SER A 115 16.07 1.64 -13.83
CA SER A 115 15.74 3.01 -14.21
C SER A 115 16.31 3.43 -15.58
N ILE A 116 17.37 2.77 -16.03
CA ILE A 116 17.94 2.98 -17.35
C ILE A 116 17.10 2.27 -18.42
N GLU A 117 16.59 1.09 -18.10
CA GLU A 117 15.78 0.26 -19.01
C GLU A 117 14.34 0.77 -19.14
N ASN A 118 13.74 1.20 -18.04
CA ASN A 118 12.36 1.68 -17.99
C ASN A 118 12.20 2.92 -17.10
N PRO A 119 12.64 4.11 -17.54
CA PRO A 119 12.56 5.34 -16.75
C PRO A 119 11.11 5.78 -16.47
N HIS A 120 10.15 5.46 -17.34
CA HIS A 120 8.75 5.82 -17.15
C HIS A 120 8.11 5.17 -15.92
N ALA A 121 8.52 3.95 -15.56
CA ALA A 121 8.05 3.31 -14.34
C ALA A 121 8.43 4.10 -13.08
N TYR A 122 9.60 4.77 -13.11
CA TYR A 122 10.05 5.63 -12.00
C TYR A 122 9.29 6.94 -11.93
N ILE A 123 9.01 7.57 -13.08
CA ILE A 123 8.19 8.79 -13.13
C ILE A 123 6.79 8.47 -12.61
N GLY A 124 6.13 7.44 -13.11
CA GLY A 124 4.79 7.05 -12.68
C GLY A 124 4.71 6.78 -11.18
N SER A 125 5.51 5.84 -10.68
CA SER A 125 5.44 5.45 -9.27
C SER A 125 5.99 6.49 -8.31
N ASN A 126 7.20 7.06 -8.61
CA ASN A 126 7.96 7.84 -7.64
C ASN A 126 7.68 9.34 -7.72
N ILE A 127 7.11 9.82 -8.81
CA ILE A 127 6.72 11.23 -9.00
C ILE A 127 5.20 11.35 -9.00
N ASP A 128 4.51 10.83 -10.00
CA ASP A 128 3.05 10.97 -10.12
C ASP A 128 2.34 10.29 -8.93
N GLY A 129 2.74 9.08 -8.58
CA GLY A 129 2.20 8.36 -7.42
C GLY A 129 2.48 9.08 -6.10
N PHE A 130 3.69 9.64 -5.91
CA PHE A 130 4.01 10.38 -4.70
C PHE A 130 3.26 11.71 -4.61
N ILE A 131 3.06 12.42 -5.72
CA ILE A 131 2.21 13.62 -5.75
C ILE A 131 0.78 13.26 -5.33
N ASN A 132 0.22 12.16 -5.79
CA ASN A 132 -1.12 11.71 -5.37
C ASN A 132 -1.19 11.44 -3.86
N VAL A 133 -0.15 10.87 -3.26
CA VAL A 133 -0.07 10.70 -1.80
C VAL A 133 -0.01 12.05 -1.08
N LEU A 134 0.83 12.98 -1.53
CA LEU A 134 0.95 14.31 -0.94
C LEU A 134 -0.38 15.09 -1.02
N GLU A 135 -1.02 15.09 -2.19
CA GLU A 135 -2.31 15.76 -2.38
C GLU A 135 -3.43 15.09 -1.56
N GLY A 136 -3.44 13.76 -1.51
CA GLY A 136 -4.35 13.03 -0.64
C GLY A 136 -4.22 13.44 0.83
N CYS A 137 -2.99 13.50 1.33
CA CYS A 137 -2.70 13.95 2.69
C CYS A 137 -3.14 15.41 2.91
N ARG A 138 -2.79 16.30 2.00
CA ARG A 138 -3.11 17.74 2.10
C ARG A 138 -4.62 18.00 2.09
N GLN A 139 -5.35 17.41 1.14
CA GLN A 139 -6.78 17.64 0.95
C GLN A 139 -7.61 17.04 2.08
N ASN A 140 -7.18 15.91 2.65
CA ASN A 140 -7.91 15.21 3.71
C ASN A 140 -7.31 15.45 5.12
N ARG A 141 -6.39 16.42 5.26
CA ARG A 141 -5.83 16.85 6.54
C ARG A 141 -5.19 15.72 7.35
N VAL A 142 -4.51 14.81 6.68
CA VAL A 142 -3.76 13.73 7.34
C VAL A 142 -2.77 14.36 8.33
N GLY A 143 -2.80 13.89 9.57
CA GLY A 143 -2.00 14.49 10.65
C GLY A 143 -0.51 14.16 10.57
N HIS A 144 -0.12 13.04 9.95
CA HIS A 144 1.28 12.60 9.90
C HIS A 144 1.55 11.80 8.62
N LEU A 145 2.56 12.23 7.86
CA LEU A 145 3.08 11.51 6.71
C LEU A 145 4.53 11.08 6.97
N VAL A 146 4.79 9.78 6.85
CA VAL A 146 6.13 9.19 6.85
C VAL A 146 6.40 8.65 5.45
N TYR A 147 7.56 8.92 4.90
CA TYR A 147 7.95 8.40 3.58
C TYR A 147 9.44 8.07 3.52
N ALA A 148 9.81 7.16 2.67
CA ALA A 148 11.18 6.75 2.39
C ALA A 148 11.60 7.07 0.96
#